data_1d9199005b60d1608e8c6382cc76d6d8
#
_entry.id   1d9199005b60d1608e8c6382cc76d6d8
#
_cell.length_a   1.000
_cell.length_b   1.000
_cell.length_c   1.000
_cell.angle_alpha   90.00
_cell.angle_beta   90.00
_cell.angle_gamma   90.00
#
_symmetry.space_group_name_H-M   'P 1'
#
loop_
_entity.id
_entity.type
_entity.pdbx_description
1 polymer ?
#
loop_
_entity_poly.entity_id
_entity_poly.type
_entity_poly.pdbx_seq_one_letter_code
_entity_poly.pdbx_strand_id
1 'polypeptide(L)'
;AAAARIIEETFPELLEENGGMREDGKAEESEGKQGNGEMPESEGKQGNREKPEILPVVNESGEVIGRAERKEVHQKGLWHPVVHCWMYAKQDDQIWFYFQKRSEIKDDFPGYYDIGSTGHVADQETAQEAVMREAEEEMGIRVEKDRLHYLGTVKEEMDINGCNDREIAQVYLYHLDIPFFAPGEEVSEVIAVSKEELEKKELENAPYIQGHSLCGEPVFLRAKEWCCHEGEYQKLVMPFFAERGIG
;
A
#
# COMPACT_ATOMS: atom_id res chain seq x y z
N ALA A 1 10.01 -19.50 -3.51
CA ALA A 1 11.26 -20.30 -3.50
C ALA A 1 12.37 -19.59 -4.28
N ALA A 2 12.11 -18.98 -5.43
CA ALA A 2 13.15 -18.30 -6.22
C ALA A 2 13.63 -17.00 -5.55
N ALA A 3 12.73 -16.14 -5.10
CA ALA A 3 13.10 -14.87 -4.44
C ALA A 3 13.84 -15.08 -3.11
N ALA A 4 13.40 -16.04 -2.28
CA ALA A 4 14.11 -16.39 -1.05
C ALA A 4 15.51 -16.96 -1.32
N ARG A 5 15.66 -17.76 -2.36
CA ARG A 5 16.96 -18.31 -2.77
C ARG A 5 17.93 -17.25 -3.29
N ILE A 6 17.42 -16.24 -3.99
CA ILE A 6 18.25 -15.12 -4.48
C ILE A 6 18.81 -14.31 -3.30
N ILE A 7 18.03 -14.08 -2.24
CA ILE A 7 18.48 -13.37 -1.04
C ILE A 7 19.56 -14.18 -0.31
N GLU A 8 19.37 -15.50 -0.14
CA GLU A 8 20.37 -16.38 0.50
C GLU A 8 21.68 -16.49 -0.29
N GLU A 9 21.61 -16.53 -1.62
CA GLU A 9 22.78 -16.71 -2.48
C GLU A 9 23.51 -15.40 -2.82
N THR A 10 22.79 -14.26 -2.81
CA THR A 10 23.36 -12.97 -3.29
C THR A 10 23.72 -12.01 -2.15
N PHE A 11 23.06 -12.10 -1.00
CA PHE A 11 23.25 -11.18 0.15
C PHE A 11 23.19 -11.93 1.49
N PRO A 12 24.16 -12.83 1.78
CA PRO A 12 24.18 -13.58 3.03
C PRO A 12 24.29 -12.66 4.28
N GLU A 13 24.87 -11.48 4.14
CA GLU A 13 25.01 -10.49 5.21
C GLU A 13 23.70 -9.93 5.72
N LEU A 14 22.63 -9.92 4.94
CA LEU A 14 21.31 -9.43 5.36
C LEU A 14 20.58 -10.39 6.33
N LEU A 15 21.03 -11.64 6.41
CA LEU A 15 20.47 -12.64 7.32
C LEU A 15 21.11 -12.59 8.72
N GLU A 16 22.31 -12.02 8.86
CA GLU A 16 23.00 -11.95 10.15
C GLU A 16 22.47 -10.83 11.08
N GLU A 17 21.90 -9.75 10.53
CA GLU A 17 21.39 -8.63 11.32
C GLU A 17 20.05 -8.94 12.04
N ASN A 18 19.29 -9.94 11.63
CA ASN A 18 18.01 -10.33 12.22
C ASN A 18 18.09 -11.56 13.16
N GLY A 19 19.27 -12.11 13.39
CA GLY A 19 19.50 -13.34 14.17
C GLY A 19 19.76 -13.15 15.68
N GLY A 20 19.56 -11.98 16.24
CA GLY A 20 19.99 -11.61 17.59
C GLY A 20 18.92 -11.63 18.69
N MET A 21 18.02 -12.61 18.75
CA MET A 21 17.26 -12.86 20.00
C MET A 21 17.86 -14.03 20.76
N ARG A 22 18.56 -13.71 21.82
CA ARG A 22 19.04 -14.71 22.81
C ARG A 22 17.87 -15.11 23.72
N GLU A 23 17.56 -16.38 23.73
CA GLU A 23 16.82 -17.02 24.82
C GLU A 23 17.75 -17.13 26.06
N ASP A 24 17.46 -16.40 27.09
CA ASP A 24 17.89 -16.72 28.48
C ASP A 24 16.87 -16.11 29.44
N GLY A 25 15.98 -16.95 29.95
CA GLY A 25 14.98 -16.61 30.95
C GLY A 25 14.77 -17.72 31.93
N LYS A 26 15.61 -17.79 33.00
CA LYS A 26 15.33 -18.61 34.17
C LYS A 26 14.20 -17.99 34.98
N ALA A 27 13.21 -18.82 35.28
CA ALA A 27 12.17 -18.55 36.25
C ALA A 27 12.76 -18.58 37.69
N GLU A 28 12.48 -17.57 38.48
CA GLU A 28 12.57 -17.63 39.97
C GLU A 28 11.17 -17.42 40.55
N GLU A 29 10.70 -18.42 41.25
CA GLU A 29 9.54 -18.37 42.14
C GLU A 29 9.89 -17.55 43.39
N SER A 30 9.02 -16.63 43.79
CA SER A 30 9.03 -16.12 45.17
C SER A 30 7.61 -15.91 45.68
N GLU A 31 7.41 -16.52 46.85
CA GLU A 31 6.17 -16.66 47.61
C GLU A 31 5.61 -15.33 48.14
N GLY A 32 4.32 -15.39 48.40
CA GLY A 32 3.39 -14.32 48.73
C GLY A 32 3.64 -13.47 49.98
N LYS A 33 2.94 -12.34 49.99
CA LYS A 33 2.37 -11.67 51.16
C LYS A 33 1.08 -10.97 50.79
N GLN A 34 0.00 -11.35 51.50
CA GLN A 34 -1.26 -10.64 51.52
C GLN A 34 -1.07 -9.25 52.17
N GLY A 35 -1.56 -8.22 51.53
CA GLY A 35 -1.71 -6.89 52.08
C GLY A 35 -3.02 -6.27 51.54
N ASN A 36 -3.99 -6.08 52.45
CA ASN A 36 -5.20 -5.30 52.22
C ASN A 36 -4.81 -3.84 51.93
N GLY A 37 -5.25 -3.32 50.79
CA GLY A 37 -5.11 -1.90 50.47
C GLY A 37 -6.24 -1.50 49.49
N GLU A 38 -7.00 -0.55 49.92
CA GLU A 38 -8.14 0.04 49.24
C GLU A 38 -7.79 0.42 47.78
N MET A 39 -8.71 0.14 46.84
CA MET A 39 -8.58 0.52 45.43
C MET A 39 -8.77 2.04 45.29
N PRO A 40 -7.84 2.75 44.66
CA PRO A 40 -8.14 4.09 44.16
C PRO A 40 -9.02 3.98 42.93
N GLU A 41 -10.00 4.88 42.85
CA GLU A 41 -10.92 5.05 41.73
C GLU A 41 -10.15 5.17 40.41
N SER A 42 -10.61 4.44 39.42
CA SER A 42 -10.06 4.45 38.07
C SER A 42 -10.25 5.84 37.44
N GLU A 43 -9.19 6.62 37.44
CA GLU A 43 -9.10 7.74 36.50
C GLU A 43 -9.23 7.19 35.09
N GLY A 44 -10.28 7.66 34.39
CA GLY A 44 -10.56 7.24 33.03
C GLY A 44 -9.34 7.48 32.13
N LYS A 45 -8.89 6.43 31.48
CA LYS A 45 -7.91 6.53 30.39
C LYS A 45 -8.47 7.53 29.38
N GLN A 46 -7.90 8.74 29.36
CA GLN A 46 -8.05 9.64 28.23
C GLN A 46 -7.47 8.90 27.03
N GLY A 47 -8.34 8.36 26.19
CA GLY A 47 -7.94 7.82 24.91
C GLY A 47 -7.16 8.90 24.17
N ASN A 48 -5.98 8.52 23.68
CA ASN A 48 -5.18 9.34 22.80
C ASN A 48 -6.06 9.61 21.56
N ARG A 49 -6.74 10.75 21.50
CA ARG A 49 -7.49 11.14 20.31
C ARG A 49 -6.43 11.53 19.29
N GLU A 50 -6.20 10.65 18.35
CA GLU A 50 -5.42 10.97 17.17
C GLU A 50 -5.97 12.27 16.58
N LYS A 51 -5.06 13.14 16.17
CA LYS A 51 -5.49 14.41 15.55
C LYS A 51 -6.20 14.03 14.24
N PRO A 52 -7.35 14.66 13.94
CA PRO A 52 -8.05 14.37 12.71
C PRO A 52 -7.14 14.68 11.51
N GLU A 53 -7.11 13.78 10.56
CA GLU A 53 -6.42 13.96 9.29
C GLU A 53 -7.12 15.05 8.49
N ILE A 54 -6.39 16.08 8.10
CA ILE A 54 -6.89 17.21 7.30
C ILE A 54 -6.42 17.06 5.87
N LEU A 55 -7.38 17.01 4.95
CA LEU A 55 -7.12 16.89 3.53
C LEU A 55 -7.40 18.20 2.79
N PRO A 56 -6.61 18.52 1.75
CA PRO A 56 -6.97 19.56 0.81
C PRO A 56 -8.26 19.18 0.07
N VAL A 57 -9.17 20.12 -0.07
CA VAL A 57 -10.34 20.00 -0.95
C VAL A 57 -10.01 20.74 -2.23
N VAL A 58 -10.20 20.08 -3.37
CA VAL A 58 -9.88 20.65 -4.68
C VAL A 58 -11.13 20.78 -5.55
N ASN A 59 -11.04 21.61 -6.59
CA ASN A 59 -12.03 21.63 -7.65
C ASN A 59 -11.70 20.55 -8.70
N GLU A 60 -12.54 20.40 -9.72
CA GLU A 60 -12.33 19.41 -10.79
C GLU A 60 -11.06 19.64 -11.62
N SER A 61 -10.43 20.80 -11.56
CA SER A 61 -9.15 21.09 -12.20
C SER A 61 -7.94 20.81 -11.28
N GLY A 62 -8.18 20.34 -10.05
CA GLY A 62 -7.12 20.04 -9.08
C GLY A 62 -6.62 21.25 -8.30
N GLU A 63 -7.27 22.42 -8.41
CA GLU A 63 -6.90 23.61 -7.65
C GLU A 63 -7.49 23.54 -6.24
N VAL A 64 -6.66 23.79 -5.22
CA VAL A 64 -7.09 23.79 -3.81
C VAL A 64 -8.09 24.91 -3.56
N ILE A 65 -9.31 24.54 -3.14
CA ILE A 65 -10.41 25.46 -2.81
C ILE A 65 -10.77 25.48 -1.33
N GLY A 66 -10.22 24.57 -0.55
CA GLY A 66 -10.49 24.48 0.89
C GLY A 66 -9.70 23.36 1.57
N ARG A 67 -10.08 23.10 2.81
CA ARG A 67 -9.56 22.01 3.64
C ARG A 67 -10.69 21.47 4.48
N ALA A 68 -10.71 20.15 4.70
CA ALA A 68 -11.68 19.50 5.57
C ALA A 68 -11.07 18.27 6.26
N GLU A 69 -11.69 17.79 7.30
CA GLU A 69 -11.34 16.50 7.89
C GLU A 69 -11.63 15.38 6.88
N ARG A 70 -10.77 14.33 6.82
CA ARG A 70 -10.93 13.16 5.96
C ARG A 70 -12.36 12.62 5.99
N LYS A 71 -12.93 12.46 7.18
CA LYS A 71 -14.30 11.99 7.35
C LYS A 71 -15.33 12.88 6.65
N GLU A 72 -15.16 14.19 6.71
CA GLU A 72 -16.04 15.15 6.06
C GLU A 72 -15.90 15.09 4.53
N VAL A 73 -14.66 14.95 4.05
CA VAL A 73 -14.33 14.83 2.62
C VAL A 73 -15.08 13.67 2.00
N HIS A 74 -14.94 12.46 2.57
CA HIS A 74 -15.60 11.26 2.07
C HIS A 74 -17.13 11.31 2.27
N GLN A 75 -17.63 11.79 3.42
CA GLN A 75 -19.08 11.88 3.65
C GLN A 75 -19.79 12.83 2.67
N LYS A 76 -19.11 13.89 2.23
CA LYS A 76 -19.67 14.89 1.31
C LYS A 76 -19.30 14.64 -0.15
N GLY A 77 -18.46 13.65 -0.44
CA GLY A 77 -17.94 13.39 -1.78
C GLY A 77 -17.19 14.59 -2.33
N LEU A 78 -16.30 15.18 -1.55
CA LEU A 78 -15.50 16.32 -1.99
C LEU A 78 -14.28 15.81 -2.78
N TRP A 79 -13.98 16.49 -3.87
CA TRP A 79 -12.76 16.19 -4.63
C TRP A 79 -11.53 16.45 -3.76
N HIS A 80 -10.64 15.48 -3.69
CA HIS A 80 -9.40 15.57 -2.93
C HIS A 80 -8.25 14.86 -3.66
N PRO A 81 -6.98 15.28 -3.43
CA PRO A 81 -5.84 14.70 -4.10
C PRO A 81 -5.38 13.41 -3.39
N VAL A 82 -5.08 12.39 -4.20
CA VAL A 82 -4.48 11.14 -3.77
C VAL A 82 -3.26 10.81 -4.64
N VAL A 83 -2.48 9.84 -4.21
CA VAL A 83 -1.36 9.31 -4.96
C VAL A 83 -1.51 7.80 -5.16
N HIS A 84 -1.16 7.35 -6.35
CA HIS A 84 -1.06 5.95 -6.72
C HIS A 84 0.36 5.62 -7.13
N CYS A 85 0.96 4.61 -6.54
CA CYS A 85 2.31 4.16 -6.87
C CYS A 85 2.28 2.71 -7.36
N TRP A 86 2.41 2.54 -8.65
CA TRP A 86 2.65 1.23 -9.27
C TRP A 86 4.09 0.82 -9.01
N MET A 87 4.30 -0.39 -8.51
CA MET A 87 5.62 -0.94 -8.23
C MET A 87 5.89 -2.14 -9.12
N TYR A 88 7.07 -2.19 -9.73
CA TYR A 88 7.45 -3.31 -10.59
C TYR A 88 8.92 -3.68 -10.44
N ALA A 89 9.23 -4.93 -10.75
CA ALA A 89 10.59 -5.39 -10.96
C ALA A 89 10.70 -6.19 -12.27
N LYS A 90 11.89 -6.25 -12.82
CA LYS A 90 12.22 -7.14 -13.94
C LYS A 90 13.01 -8.33 -13.42
N GLN A 91 12.50 -9.54 -13.60
CA GLN A 91 13.14 -10.78 -13.22
C GLN A 91 13.06 -11.78 -14.39
N ASP A 92 14.19 -12.37 -14.77
CA ASP A 92 14.27 -13.37 -15.85
C ASP A 92 13.58 -12.93 -17.16
N ASP A 93 13.82 -11.68 -17.58
CA ASP A 93 13.19 -11.04 -18.74
C ASP A 93 11.66 -10.87 -18.64
N GLN A 94 11.07 -11.12 -17.49
CA GLN A 94 9.64 -10.90 -17.22
C GLN A 94 9.45 -9.72 -16.29
N ILE A 95 8.39 -8.92 -16.56
CA ILE A 95 7.97 -7.82 -15.68
C ILE A 95 6.96 -8.36 -14.69
N TRP A 96 7.19 -8.06 -13.41
CA TRP A 96 6.32 -8.36 -12.30
C TRP A 96 5.84 -7.08 -11.66
N PHE A 97 4.53 -6.95 -11.47
CA PHE A 97 3.92 -5.89 -10.69
C PHE A 97 3.60 -6.39 -9.29
N TYR A 98 3.76 -5.52 -8.29
CA TYR A 98 3.51 -5.84 -6.90
C TYR A 98 2.26 -5.11 -6.42
N PHE A 99 1.37 -5.87 -5.79
CA PHE A 99 0.08 -5.41 -5.30
C PHE A 99 -0.01 -5.71 -3.81
N GLN A 100 -0.67 -4.81 -3.08
CA GLN A 100 -1.00 -5.01 -1.68
C GLN A 100 -2.37 -5.66 -1.54
N LYS A 101 -2.54 -6.46 -0.50
CA LYS A 101 -3.85 -6.85 -0.01
C LYS A 101 -4.18 -6.02 1.21
N ARG A 102 -5.20 -5.19 1.12
CA ARG A 102 -5.66 -4.33 2.18
C ARG A 102 -6.07 -5.16 3.39
N SER A 103 -5.64 -4.76 4.58
CA SER A 103 -6.01 -5.49 5.80
C SER A 103 -7.48 -5.25 6.18
N GLU A 104 -8.00 -6.13 7.04
CA GLU A 104 -9.39 -6.05 7.51
C GLU A 104 -9.68 -4.82 8.41
N ILE A 105 -8.64 -4.06 8.82
CA ILE A 105 -8.79 -2.86 9.63
C ILE A 105 -9.06 -1.59 8.79
N LYS A 106 -8.90 -1.66 7.46
CA LYS A 106 -9.18 -0.54 6.56
C LYS A 106 -10.68 -0.29 6.48
N ASP A 107 -11.07 0.99 6.52
CA ASP A 107 -12.48 1.42 6.41
C ASP A 107 -13.05 1.13 5.03
N ASP A 108 -12.21 1.28 3.99
CA ASP A 108 -12.59 1.14 2.59
C ASP A 108 -11.92 -0.10 1.99
N PHE A 109 -12.70 -0.92 1.26
CA PHE A 109 -12.25 -2.14 0.57
C PHE A 109 -11.40 -3.10 1.42
N PRO A 110 -11.81 -3.49 2.66
CA PRO A 110 -11.06 -4.45 3.46
C PRO A 110 -10.91 -5.78 2.72
N GLY A 111 -9.70 -6.35 2.73
CA GLY A 111 -9.39 -7.63 2.08
C GLY A 111 -9.28 -7.61 0.56
N TYR A 112 -9.47 -6.45 -0.09
CA TYR A 112 -9.28 -6.29 -1.53
C TYR A 112 -7.79 -6.15 -1.88
N TYR A 113 -7.45 -6.49 -3.11
CA TYR A 113 -6.13 -6.21 -3.68
C TYR A 113 -6.12 -4.81 -4.28
N ASP A 114 -5.02 -4.11 -4.05
CA ASP A 114 -4.81 -2.75 -4.51
C ASP A 114 -3.41 -2.61 -5.14
N ILE A 115 -3.19 -1.56 -5.91
CA ILE A 115 -1.87 -1.25 -6.47
C ILE A 115 -0.83 -1.10 -5.36
N GLY A 116 0.46 -1.07 -5.73
CA GLY A 116 1.58 -1.14 -4.80
C GLY A 116 1.42 -0.27 -3.55
N SER A 117 1.13 1.02 -3.72
CA SER A 117 0.83 1.92 -2.60
C SER A 117 -0.15 3.00 -3.04
N THR A 118 -1.09 3.36 -2.16
CA THR A 118 -2.09 4.41 -2.39
C THR A 118 -2.32 5.22 -1.13
N GLY A 119 -2.58 6.52 -1.27
CA GLY A 119 -2.93 7.30 -0.09
C GLY A 119 -3.24 8.76 -0.39
N HIS A 120 -3.72 9.45 0.63
CA HIS A 120 -4.07 10.86 0.54
C HIS A 120 -2.82 11.75 0.51
N VAL A 121 -2.92 12.85 -0.21
CA VAL A 121 -1.96 13.95 -0.08
C VAL A 121 -2.39 14.81 1.10
N ALA A 122 -1.60 14.82 2.17
CA ALA A 122 -1.90 15.61 3.37
C ALA A 122 -1.80 17.13 3.11
N ASP A 123 -2.37 17.92 4.02
CA ASP A 123 -2.25 19.39 3.90
C ASP A 123 -0.79 19.83 3.92
N GLN A 124 -0.39 20.66 2.97
CA GLN A 124 0.96 21.15 2.74
C GLN A 124 2.00 20.11 2.29
N GLU A 125 1.58 18.87 2.02
CA GLU A 125 2.40 17.83 1.44
C GLU A 125 2.36 17.92 -0.10
N THR A 126 3.46 17.63 -0.76
CA THR A 126 3.46 17.42 -2.21
C THR A 126 3.09 15.98 -2.53
N ALA A 127 2.52 15.73 -3.70
CA ALA A 127 2.19 14.36 -4.11
C ALA A 127 3.40 13.42 -4.11
N GLN A 128 4.58 13.93 -4.45
CA GLN A 128 5.81 13.14 -4.42
C GLN A 128 6.21 12.75 -2.98
N GLU A 129 6.04 13.65 -2.01
CA GLU A 129 6.27 13.35 -0.59
C GLU A 129 5.25 12.34 -0.09
N ALA A 130 3.98 12.49 -0.48
CA ALA A 130 2.92 11.53 -0.15
C ALA A 130 3.24 10.12 -0.66
N VAL A 131 3.64 9.95 -1.92
CA VAL A 131 4.07 8.65 -2.46
C VAL A 131 5.21 8.03 -1.63
N MET A 132 6.20 8.85 -1.26
CA MET A 132 7.35 8.34 -0.50
C MET A 132 6.95 7.89 0.90
N ARG A 133 6.06 8.63 1.55
CA ARG A 133 5.52 8.31 2.87
C ARG A 133 4.64 7.06 2.82
N GLU A 134 3.65 7.01 1.92
CA GLU A 134 2.73 5.88 1.80
C GLU A 134 3.46 4.60 1.42
N ALA A 135 4.43 4.65 0.51
CA ALA A 135 5.23 3.48 0.14
C ALA A 135 6.06 2.95 1.32
N GLU A 136 6.57 3.82 2.20
CA GLU A 136 7.28 3.40 3.40
C GLU A 136 6.30 2.85 4.45
N GLU A 137 5.14 3.49 4.66
CA GLU A 137 4.14 3.08 5.65
C GLU A 137 3.42 1.78 5.25
N GLU A 138 2.96 1.66 4.01
CA GLU A 138 2.20 0.49 3.53
C GLU A 138 3.09 -0.69 3.15
N MET A 139 4.19 -0.45 2.41
CA MET A 139 5.00 -1.51 1.80
C MET A 139 6.38 -1.69 2.44
N GLY A 140 6.81 -0.77 3.33
CA GLY A 140 8.16 -0.75 3.88
C GLY A 140 9.23 -0.40 2.83
N ILE A 141 8.83 0.27 1.75
CA ILE A 141 9.71 0.63 0.63
C ILE A 141 10.14 2.08 0.74
N ARG A 142 11.46 2.32 0.87
CA ARG A 142 12.03 3.65 0.73
C ARG A 142 12.18 4.02 -0.74
N VAL A 143 11.29 4.87 -1.20
CA VAL A 143 11.29 5.36 -2.58
C VAL A 143 12.36 6.43 -2.77
N GLU A 144 13.25 6.22 -3.74
CA GLU A 144 14.22 7.22 -4.17
C GLU A 144 13.57 8.19 -5.16
N LYS A 145 13.58 9.47 -4.82
CA LYS A 145 12.93 10.52 -5.58
C LYS A 145 13.29 10.54 -7.08
N ASP A 146 14.58 10.33 -7.38
CA ASP A 146 15.12 10.39 -8.74
C ASP A 146 14.70 9.17 -9.59
N ARG A 147 14.16 8.12 -8.96
CA ARG A 147 13.69 6.89 -9.61
C ARG A 147 12.18 6.80 -9.71
N LEU A 148 11.48 7.76 -9.12
CA LEU A 148 10.03 7.84 -9.14
C LEU A 148 9.56 8.52 -10.42
N HIS A 149 8.84 7.80 -11.27
CA HIS A 149 8.34 8.30 -12.54
C HIS A 149 6.87 8.74 -12.41
N TYR A 150 6.62 10.03 -12.56
CA TYR A 150 5.26 10.53 -12.68
C TYR A 150 4.70 10.17 -14.07
N LEU A 151 3.56 9.50 -14.12
CA LEU A 151 2.92 9.03 -15.35
C LEU A 151 1.80 9.94 -15.82
N GLY A 152 1.07 10.56 -14.89
CA GLY A 152 -0.07 11.40 -15.22
C GLY A 152 -1.05 11.53 -14.06
N THR A 153 -2.20 12.12 -14.36
CA THR A 153 -3.30 12.30 -13.39
C THR A 153 -4.57 11.67 -13.93
N VAL A 154 -5.29 10.96 -13.08
CA VAL A 154 -6.63 10.42 -13.35
C VAL A 154 -7.63 10.98 -12.34
N LYS A 155 -8.89 11.03 -12.74
CA LYS A 155 -10.01 11.33 -11.86
C LYS A 155 -10.80 10.06 -11.63
N GLU A 156 -11.09 9.77 -10.39
CA GLU A 156 -11.88 8.62 -9.98
C GLU A 156 -13.10 9.07 -9.17
N GLU A 157 -14.23 8.49 -9.49
CA GLU A 157 -15.46 8.63 -8.73
C GLU A 157 -15.94 7.23 -8.37
N MET A 158 -15.96 6.91 -7.09
CA MET A 158 -16.32 5.60 -6.57
C MET A 158 -17.51 5.74 -5.62
N ASP A 159 -18.47 4.80 -5.71
CA ASP A 159 -19.50 4.65 -4.68
C ASP A 159 -19.04 3.58 -3.70
N ILE A 160 -18.65 4.00 -2.50
CA ILE A 160 -18.22 3.13 -1.44
C ILE A 160 -19.31 3.11 -0.37
N ASN A 161 -20.11 2.03 -0.35
CA ASN A 161 -21.17 1.85 0.64
C ASN A 161 -22.17 3.03 0.71
N GLY A 162 -22.45 3.67 -0.43
CA GLY A 162 -23.35 4.82 -0.52
C GLY A 162 -22.68 6.17 -0.19
N CYS A 163 -21.39 6.19 0.00
CA CYS A 163 -20.56 7.40 0.02
C CYS A 163 -19.88 7.57 -1.33
N ASN A 164 -20.00 8.75 -1.92
CA ASN A 164 -19.33 9.04 -3.19
C ASN A 164 -17.90 9.53 -2.88
N ASP A 165 -16.92 8.72 -3.21
CA ASP A 165 -15.51 9.09 -3.09
C ASP A 165 -15.01 9.67 -4.40
N ARG A 166 -14.37 10.86 -4.35
CA ARG A 166 -13.94 11.62 -5.52
C ARG A 166 -12.50 12.03 -5.41
N GLU A 167 -11.69 11.38 -6.21
CA GLU A 167 -10.24 11.48 -6.14
C GLU A 167 -9.63 12.08 -7.41
N ILE A 168 -8.61 12.90 -7.21
CA ILE A 168 -7.68 13.30 -8.26
C ILE A 168 -6.36 12.60 -7.97
N ALA A 169 -6.17 11.43 -8.57
CA ALA A 169 -5.03 10.59 -8.35
C ALA A 169 -3.83 11.02 -9.22
N GLN A 170 -2.72 11.31 -8.58
CA GLN A 170 -1.44 11.48 -9.26
C GLN A 170 -0.73 10.13 -9.29
N VAL A 171 -0.56 9.60 -10.51
CA VAL A 171 -0.07 8.24 -10.74
C VAL A 171 1.42 8.23 -10.96
N TYR A 172 2.09 7.39 -10.21
CA TYR A 172 3.54 7.20 -10.25
C TYR A 172 3.88 5.74 -10.53
N LEU A 173 5.08 5.52 -11.05
CA LEU A 173 5.66 4.20 -11.27
C LEU A 173 7.04 4.14 -10.64
N TYR A 174 7.32 3.07 -9.90
CA TYR A 174 8.60 2.85 -9.23
C TYR A 174 9.19 1.48 -9.59
N HIS A 175 10.44 1.47 -10.02
CA HIS A 175 11.19 0.24 -10.30
C HIS A 175 11.91 -0.24 -9.06
N LEU A 176 11.66 -1.49 -8.68
CA LEU A 176 12.34 -2.19 -7.59
C LEU A 176 13.51 -3.01 -8.15
N ASP A 177 14.73 -2.72 -7.73
CA ASP A 177 15.89 -3.55 -8.08
C ASP A 177 15.80 -4.91 -7.38
N ILE A 178 15.41 -4.88 -6.10
CA ILE A 178 15.16 -6.06 -5.27
C ILE A 178 13.77 -5.88 -4.65
N PRO A 179 12.81 -6.76 -4.95
CA PRO A 179 11.46 -6.69 -4.38
C PRO A 179 11.44 -7.27 -2.95
N PHE A 180 11.89 -6.47 -2.01
CA PHE A 180 11.84 -6.78 -0.59
C PHE A 180 10.83 -5.86 0.10
N PHE A 181 9.85 -6.44 0.80
CA PHE A 181 8.74 -5.73 1.40
C PHE A 181 8.69 -5.99 2.91
N ALA A 182 8.38 -4.94 3.67
CA ALA A 182 8.11 -4.99 5.10
C ALA A 182 6.78 -4.25 5.38
N PRO A 183 5.64 -4.86 4.99
CA PRO A 183 4.36 -4.18 5.01
C PRO A 183 3.94 -3.75 6.41
N GLY A 184 3.29 -2.58 6.49
CA GLY A 184 2.68 -2.06 7.71
C GLY A 184 1.38 -2.78 8.08
N GLU A 185 0.73 -2.34 9.16
CA GLU A 185 -0.49 -2.98 9.68
C GLU A 185 -1.68 -2.89 8.71
N GLU A 186 -1.67 -1.91 7.83
CA GLU A 186 -2.73 -1.68 6.83
C GLU A 186 -2.68 -2.65 5.65
N VAL A 187 -1.59 -3.40 5.49
CA VAL A 187 -1.37 -4.37 4.42
C VAL A 187 -1.21 -5.76 4.99
N SER A 188 -2.13 -6.66 4.65
CA SER A 188 -2.12 -8.04 5.16
C SER A 188 -1.23 -8.98 4.35
N GLU A 189 -1.02 -8.69 3.06
CA GLU A 189 -0.24 -9.51 2.15
C GLU A 189 0.28 -8.66 0.98
N VAL A 190 1.44 -9.02 0.43
CA VAL A 190 1.94 -8.50 -0.84
C VAL A 190 2.04 -9.66 -1.82
N ILE A 191 1.54 -9.44 -3.04
CA ILE A 191 1.58 -10.42 -4.13
C ILE A 191 2.29 -9.86 -5.35
N ALA A 192 2.86 -10.77 -6.14
CA ALA A 192 3.44 -10.49 -7.44
C ALA A 192 2.52 -11.00 -8.55
N VAL A 193 2.27 -10.19 -9.56
CA VAL A 193 1.50 -10.56 -10.76
C VAL A 193 2.35 -10.24 -11.98
N SER A 194 2.51 -11.21 -12.88
CA SER A 194 3.25 -10.96 -14.12
C SER A 194 2.49 -9.97 -15.01
N LYS A 195 3.22 -9.21 -15.82
CA LYS A 195 2.63 -8.29 -16.80
C LYS A 195 1.61 -8.99 -17.68
N GLU A 196 1.91 -10.23 -18.13
CA GLU A 196 1.00 -11.03 -18.95
C GLU A 196 -0.34 -11.34 -18.24
N GLU A 197 -0.29 -11.77 -16.98
CA GLU A 197 -1.49 -12.05 -16.19
C GLU A 197 -2.28 -10.76 -15.89
N LEU A 198 -1.59 -9.66 -15.60
CA LEU A 198 -2.22 -8.36 -15.39
C LEU A 198 -2.95 -7.89 -16.67
N GLU A 199 -2.35 -8.06 -17.84
CA GLU A 199 -2.95 -7.72 -19.14
C GLU A 199 -4.20 -8.55 -19.42
N LYS A 200 -4.26 -9.82 -19.03
CA LYS A 200 -5.49 -10.62 -19.11
C LYS A 200 -6.64 -9.98 -18.31
N LYS A 201 -6.35 -9.45 -17.12
CA LYS A 201 -7.36 -8.74 -16.31
C LYS A 201 -7.75 -7.41 -16.96
N GLU A 202 -6.76 -6.59 -17.31
CA GLU A 202 -6.96 -5.20 -17.69
C GLU A 202 -7.44 -5.01 -19.14
N LEU A 203 -7.04 -5.89 -20.05
CA LEU A 203 -7.35 -5.77 -21.48
C LEU A 203 -8.38 -6.79 -21.96
N GLU A 204 -8.39 -7.99 -21.38
CA GLU A 204 -9.26 -9.08 -21.80
C GLU A 204 -10.44 -9.32 -20.87
N ASN A 205 -10.52 -8.59 -19.75
CA ASN A 205 -11.54 -8.75 -18.70
C ASN A 205 -11.61 -10.17 -18.16
N ALA A 206 -10.47 -10.83 -18.00
CA ALA A 206 -10.41 -12.16 -17.43
C ALA A 206 -11.01 -12.17 -16.01
N PRO A 207 -11.93 -13.08 -15.69
CA PRO A 207 -12.55 -13.13 -14.37
C PRO A 207 -11.60 -13.61 -13.27
N TYR A 208 -10.49 -14.23 -13.66
CA TYR A 208 -9.46 -14.77 -12.80
C TYR A 208 -8.09 -14.53 -13.43
N ILE A 209 -7.11 -14.20 -12.61
CA ILE A 209 -5.69 -14.20 -12.98
C ILE A 209 -4.88 -14.97 -11.94
N GLN A 210 -3.68 -15.34 -12.31
CA GLN A 210 -2.74 -15.99 -11.41
C GLN A 210 -1.68 -14.98 -10.96
N GLY A 211 -1.54 -14.84 -9.65
CA GLY A 211 -0.40 -14.17 -9.02
C GLY A 211 0.45 -15.17 -8.23
N HIS A 212 1.42 -14.65 -7.51
CA HIS A 212 2.27 -15.41 -6.61
C HIS A 212 2.45 -14.65 -5.29
N SER A 213 2.46 -15.37 -4.19
CA SER A 213 2.96 -14.82 -2.92
C SER A 213 4.45 -14.48 -3.03
N LEU A 214 4.98 -13.71 -2.11
CA LEU A 214 6.42 -13.41 -2.07
C LEU A 214 7.28 -14.68 -1.87
N CYS A 215 6.70 -15.76 -1.35
CA CYS A 215 7.36 -17.07 -1.25
C CYS A 215 7.27 -17.88 -2.54
N GLY A 216 6.64 -17.34 -3.60
CA GLY A 216 6.50 -18.01 -4.90
C GLY A 216 5.32 -18.99 -5.01
N GLU A 217 4.46 -19.08 -3.97
CA GLU A 217 3.28 -19.92 -4.04
C GLU A 217 2.22 -19.28 -4.96
N PRO A 218 1.54 -20.05 -5.82
CA PRO A 218 0.52 -19.52 -6.71
C PRO A 218 -0.71 -19.04 -5.93
N VAL A 219 -1.21 -17.86 -6.29
CA VAL A 219 -2.43 -17.25 -5.73
C VAL A 219 -3.41 -17.01 -6.87
N PHE A 220 -4.64 -17.50 -6.74
CA PHE A 220 -5.70 -17.25 -7.72
C PHE A 220 -6.54 -16.04 -7.29
N LEU A 221 -6.57 -15.03 -8.14
CA LEU A 221 -7.14 -13.72 -7.89
C LEU A 221 -8.38 -13.51 -8.74
N ARG A 222 -9.50 -13.17 -8.11
CA ARG A 222 -10.73 -12.86 -8.83
C ARG A 222 -10.78 -11.38 -9.16
N ALA A 223 -11.19 -11.03 -10.38
CA ALA A 223 -11.27 -9.64 -10.83
C ALA A 223 -12.11 -8.73 -9.90
N LYS A 224 -13.14 -9.28 -9.25
CA LYS A 224 -14.01 -8.55 -8.32
C LYS A 224 -13.39 -8.29 -6.93
N GLU A 225 -12.22 -8.82 -6.64
CA GLU A 225 -11.48 -8.67 -5.37
C GLU A 225 -10.41 -7.58 -5.46
N TRP A 226 -10.47 -6.75 -6.49
CA TRP A 226 -9.53 -5.65 -6.74
C TRP A 226 -10.21 -4.31 -6.52
N CYS A 227 -9.47 -3.36 -5.95
CA CYS A 227 -9.83 -1.95 -6.01
C CYS A 227 -9.88 -1.50 -7.48
N CYS A 228 -10.82 -0.62 -7.79
CA CYS A 228 -11.06 -0.21 -9.15
C CYS A 228 -10.26 1.04 -9.49
N HIS A 229 -9.30 0.90 -10.40
CA HIS A 229 -8.54 2.02 -10.99
C HIS A 229 -8.75 1.99 -12.50
N GLU A 230 -9.98 2.35 -12.93
CA GLU A 230 -10.46 2.12 -14.29
C GLU A 230 -9.61 2.81 -15.35
N GLY A 231 -8.99 2.00 -16.18
CA GLY A 231 -8.19 2.46 -17.31
C GLY A 231 -6.84 3.08 -16.95
N GLU A 232 -6.43 3.07 -15.68
CA GLU A 232 -5.13 3.62 -15.28
C GLU A 232 -3.97 2.85 -15.91
N TYR A 233 -4.04 1.51 -15.84
CA TYR A 233 -3.05 0.65 -16.48
C TYR A 233 -2.93 0.96 -17.98
N GLN A 234 -4.05 0.95 -18.72
CA GLN A 234 -4.08 1.12 -20.18
C GLN A 234 -3.63 2.52 -20.61
N LYS A 235 -4.01 3.56 -19.87
CA LYS A 235 -3.76 4.95 -20.25
C LYS A 235 -2.38 5.45 -19.83
N LEU A 236 -1.82 4.95 -18.73
CA LEU A 236 -0.61 5.50 -18.13
C LEU A 236 0.52 4.49 -17.99
N VAL A 237 0.25 3.30 -17.42
CA VAL A 237 1.30 2.33 -17.11
C VAL A 237 1.79 1.61 -18.37
N MET A 238 0.88 1.06 -19.15
CA MET A 238 1.23 0.32 -20.37
C MET A 238 2.02 1.17 -21.38
N PRO A 239 1.66 2.44 -21.68
CA PRO A 239 2.44 3.31 -22.57
C PRO A 239 3.87 3.54 -22.12
N PHE A 240 4.11 3.64 -20.81
CA PHE A 240 5.46 3.80 -20.26
C PHE A 240 6.40 2.67 -20.70
N PHE A 241 5.93 1.42 -20.65
CA PHE A 241 6.71 0.25 -21.06
C PHE A 241 6.87 0.18 -22.59
N ALA A 242 5.79 0.48 -23.34
CA ALA A 242 5.81 0.47 -24.79
C ALA A 242 6.81 1.47 -25.37
N GLU A 243 6.84 2.71 -24.86
CA GLU A 243 7.76 3.77 -25.31
C GLU A 243 9.23 3.45 -25.06
N ARG A 244 9.53 2.64 -24.05
CA ARG A 244 10.90 2.28 -23.65
C ARG A 244 11.36 0.93 -24.17
N GLY A 245 10.48 0.21 -24.86
CA GLY A 245 10.77 -1.15 -25.34
C GLY A 245 11.09 -2.13 -24.21
N ILE A 246 10.49 -1.89 -23.04
CA ILE A 246 10.61 -2.76 -21.88
C ILE A 246 9.44 -3.74 -21.91
N GLY A 247 9.69 -4.97 -22.29
CA GLY A 247 8.65 -6.00 -22.43
C GLY A 247 9.15 -7.35 -22.08
#